data_5ca5307144570ee8ec3da49ea064e538
#
_entry.id   5ca5307144570ee8ec3da49ea064e538
#
_cell.length_a   1.000
_cell.length_b   1.000
_cell.length_c   1.000
_cell.angle_alpha   90.00
_cell.angle_beta   90.00
_cell.angle_gamma   90.00
#
_symmetry.space_group_name_H-M   'P 1'
#
loop_
_entity.id
_entity.type
_entity.pdbx_description
1 polymer ?
#
loop_
_entity_poly.entity_id
_entity_poly.type
_entity_poly.pdbx_seq_one_letter_code
_entity_poly.pdbx_strand_id
1 'polypeptide(L)'
;MKQQYDLILSNDIDSLYSCIIIEQTKGYKINYFYDFRNLYQSKQTQNKYIGIDIDLVEGYCISNHVTRLSEQDKYNPKALNLNNAITNDNYKQKYSMSTALYLHKILNYPLPATEEGKMILLAIDAGYKGFYNPDFQDIHKHYLVDVLEFEELY
;
A
#
# COMPACT_ATOMS: atom_id res chain seq x y z
N MET A 1 0.09 24.08 14.25
CA MET A 1 -0.04 22.66 14.66
C MET A 1 0.03 21.80 13.39
N LYS A 2 0.77 20.66 13.37
CA LYS A 2 0.74 19.73 12.25
C LYS A 2 -0.66 19.12 12.13
N GLN A 3 -1.15 18.96 10.89
CA GLN A 3 -2.42 18.27 10.64
C GLN A 3 -2.34 16.84 11.19
N GLN A 4 -3.25 16.47 12.04
CA GLN A 4 -3.38 15.11 12.57
C GLN A 4 -4.41 14.35 11.74
N TYR A 5 -4.11 13.07 11.47
CA TYR A 5 -5.00 12.17 10.76
C TYR A 5 -5.25 10.91 11.59
N ASP A 6 -6.42 10.33 11.38
CA ASP A 6 -6.76 9.00 11.87
C ASP A 6 -6.63 7.99 10.73
N LEU A 7 -6.17 6.78 11.04
CA LEU A 7 -5.99 5.72 10.05
C LEU A 7 -7.22 4.81 10.00
N ILE A 8 -7.59 4.41 8.79
CA ILE A 8 -8.55 3.34 8.56
C ILE A 8 -7.74 2.07 8.26
N LEU A 9 -7.84 1.09 9.14
CA LEU A 9 -7.29 -0.24 9.00
C LEU A 9 -8.31 -1.14 8.28
N SER A 10 -7.92 -1.88 7.27
CA SER A 10 -8.72 -2.96 6.68
C SER A 10 -8.39 -4.33 7.30
N ASN A 11 -9.22 -5.33 7.00
CA ASN A 11 -9.13 -6.67 7.58
C ASN A 11 -8.08 -7.55 6.86
N ASP A 12 -6.84 -7.06 6.77
CA ASP A 12 -5.71 -7.82 6.22
C ASP A 12 -4.37 -7.39 6.83
N ILE A 13 -3.33 -8.18 6.53
CA ILE A 13 -1.99 -8.00 7.10
C ILE A 13 -1.26 -6.81 6.45
N ASP A 14 -1.47 -6.52 5.17
CA ASP A 14 -0.85 -5.38 4.50
C ASP A 14 -1.31 -4.07 5.12
N SER A 15 -2.61 -3.90 5.27
CA SER A 15 -3.18 -2.72 5.93
C SER A 15 -2.68 -2.58 7.37
N LEU A 16 -2.63 -3.68 8.13
CA LEU A 16 -2.15 -3.65 9.53
C LEU A 16 -0.69 -3.21 9.61
N TYR A 17 0.19 -3.82 8.83
CA TYR A 17 1.61 -3.50 8.88
C TYR A 17 1.86 -2.08 8.34
N SER A 18 1.17 -1.69 7.30
CA SER A 18 1.17 -0.32 6.76
C SER A 18 0.74 0.72 7.80
N CYS A 19 -0.33 0.46 8.55
CA CYS A 19 -0.75 1.32 9.65
C CYS A 19 0.32 1.44 10.75
N ILE A 20 0.98 0.34 11.13
CA ILE A 20 2.07 0.34 12.12
C ILE A 20 3.22 1.24 11.66
N ILE A 21 3.65 1.14 10.40
CA ILE A 21 4.70 2.00 9.83
C ILE A 21 4.30 3.48 9.94
N ILE A 22 3.05 3.83 9.59
CA ILE A 22 2.58 5.21 9.66
C ILE A 22 2.45 5.70 11.12
N GLU A 23 1.98 4.85 12.04
CA GLU A 23 1.95 5.19 13.47
C GLU A 23 3.35 5.52 14.00
N GLN A 24 4.34 4.72 13.66
CA GLN A 24 5.72 4.91 14.12
C GLN A 24 6.40 6.12 13.49
N THR A 25 6.12 6.41 12.23
CA THR A 25 6.81 7.49 11.49
C THR A 25 6.12 8.85 11.58
N LYS A 26 4.79 8.89 11.65
CA LYS A 26 3.97 10.12 11.63
C LYS A 26 3.25 10.38 12.95
N GLY A 27 3.12 9.39 13.82
CA GLY A 27 2.36 9.49 15.07
C GLY A 27 0.84 9.47 14.87
N TYR A 28 0.35 9.18 13.68
CA TYR A 28 -1.09 9.02 13.44
C TYR A 28 -1.58 7.76 14.14
N LYS A 29 -2.90 7.64 14.34
CA LYS A 29 -3.45 6.53 15.11
C LYS A 29 -4.55 5.81 14.35
N ILE A 30 -4.59 4.49 14.47
CA ILE A 30 -5.72 3.68 14.02
C ILE A 30 -6.93 4.06 14.87
N ASN A 31 -7.97 4.58 14.22
CA ASN A 31 -9.23 4.93 14.87
C ASN A 31 -10.44 4.30 14.18
N TYR A 32 -10.22 3.77 12.97
CA TYR A 32 -11.25 3.11 12.19
C TYR A 32 -10.79 1.72 11.80
N PHE A 33 -11.77 0.79 11.73
CA PHE A 33 -11.58 -0.54 11.21
C PHE A 33 -12.66 -0.85 10.16
N TYR A 34 -12.25 -1.30 8.99
CA TYR A 34 -13.12 -1.67 7.88
C TYR A 34 -13.03 -3.16 7.60
N ASP A 35 -14.15 -3.88 7.75
CA ASP A 35 -14.25 -5.34 7.54
C ASP A 35 -14.78 -5.70 6.14
N PHE A 36 -14.71 -4.78 5.17
CA PHE A 36 -15.28 -4.86 3.82
C PHE A 36 -16.83 -4.81 3.76
N ARG A 37 -17.49 -4.61 4.89
CA ARG A 37 -18.96 -4.42 4.99
C ARG A 37 -19.31 -3.22 5.85
N ASN A 38 -18.62 -3.08 6.97
CA ASN A 38 -18.90 -2.05 7.98
C ASN A 38 -17.63 -1.27 8.31
N LEU A 39 -17.80 0.00 8.61
CA LEU A 39 -16.75 0.85 9.15
C LEU A 39 -17.02 1.08 10.63
N TYR A 40 -16.12 0.60 11.47
CA TYR A 40 -16.17 0.77 12.92
C TYR A 40 -15.25 1.92 13.31
N GLN A 41 -15.66 2.69 14.32
CA GLN A 41 -14.89 3.78 14.89
C GLN A 41 -14.62 3.53 16.37
N SER A 42 -13.36 3.64 16.80
CA SER A 42 -12.97 3.41 18.19
C SER A 42 -13.38 4.56 19.11
N LYS A 43 -13.16 5.81 18.65
CA LYS A 43 -13.50 7.02 19.42
C LYS A 43 -13.89 8.17 18.50
N GLN A 44 -14.75 9.06 18.99
CA GLN A 44 -15.12 10.28 18.28
C GLN A 44 -13.89 11.21 18.10
N THR A 45 -13.76 11.81 16.93
CA THR A 45 -12.65 12.68 16.55
C THR A 45 -13.09 13.74 15.56
N GLN A 46 -12.32 14.83 15.47
CA GLN A 46 -12.43 15.84 14.41
C GLN A 46 -11.30 15.69 13.37
N ASN A 47 -10.42 14.70 13.52
CA ASN A 47 -9.36 14.46 12.58
C ASN A 47 -9.93 14.00 11.23
N LYS A 48 -9.26 14.37 10.14
CA LYS A 48 -9.46 13.72 8.85
C LYS A 48 -8.90 12.30 8.92
N TYR A 49 -9.37 11.44 8.04
CA TYR A 49 -8.89 10.06 7.95
C TYR A 49 -8.07 9.82 6.68
N ILE A 50 -7.26 8.76 6.73
CA ILE A 50 -6.53 8.20 5.59
C ILE A 50 -6.85 6.70 5.52
N GLY A 51 -7.33 6.24 4.37
CA GLY A 51 -7.48 4.81 4.09
C GLY A 51 -6.11 4.19 3.84
N ILE A 52 -5.80 3.09 4.52
CA ILE A 52 -4.53 2.40 4.39
C ILE A 52 -4.76 1.01 3.80
N ASP A 53 -4.18 0.80 2.63
CA ASP A 53 -4.42 -0.37 1.78
C ASP A 53 -5.90 -0.54 1.45
N ILE A 54 -6.56 0.60 1.24
CA ILE A 54 -7.96 0.73 0.86
C ILE A 54 -8.04 1.83 -0.19
N ASP A 55 -8.79 1.57 -1.27
CA ASP A 55 -9.05 2.58 -2.29
C ASP A 55 -10.36 3.29 -2.02
N LEU A 56 -10.26 4.54 -1.61
CA LEU A 56 -11.41 5.40 -1.38
C LEU A 56 -11.84 6.08 -2.68
N VAL A 57 -13.13 6.22 -2.92
CA VAL A 57 -13.69 6.98 -4.05
C VAL A 57 -13.27 8.44 -3.98
N GLU A 58 -13.20 8.99 -2.77
CA GLU A 58 -12.71 10.34 -2.48
C GLU A 58 -12.04 10.38 -1.10
N GLY A 59 -11.18 11.40 -0.87
CA GLY A 59 -10.43 11.51 0.37
C GLY A 59 -9.02 10.94 0.23
N TYR A 60 -8.25 10.95 1.31
CA TYR A 60 -6.87 10.47 1.29
C TYR A 60 -6.83 8.95 1.49
N CYS A 61 -6.07 8.27 0.65
CA CYS A 61 -5.74 6.86 0.84
C CYS A 61 -4.35 6.55 0.27
N ILE A 62 -3.78 5.47 0.75
CA ILE A 62 -2.52 4.90 0.28
C ILE A 62 -2.77 3.43 -0.02
N SER A 63 -2.54 3.02 -1.24
CA SER A 63 -2.68 1.63 -1.69
C SER A 63 -1.79 1.35 -2.89
N ASN A 64 -1.74 0.10 -3.33
CA ASN A 64 -1.11 -0.30 -4.58
C ASN A 64 -2.05 -1.09 -5.51
N HIS A 65 -3.33 -1.05 -5.26
CA HIS A 65 -4.31 -1.81 -6.04
C HIS A 65 -4.55 -1.21 -7.42
N VAL A 66 -4.93 -2.05 -8.37
CA VAL A 66 -5.46 -1.61 -9.65
C VAL A 66 -6.95 -1.33 -9.49
N THR A 67 -7.35 -0.08 -9.62
CA THR A 67 -8.72 0.38 -9.36
C THR A 67 -9.53 0.71 -10.61
N ARG A 68 -8.89 0.64 -11.81
CA ARG A 68 -9.51 0.98 -13.08
C ARG A 68 -9.62 -0.25 -13.97
N LEU A 69 -10.79 -0.45 -14.58
CA LEU A 69 -10.98 -1.48 -15.59
C LEU A 69 -10.56 -0.99 -16.98
N SER A 70 -10.74 0.31 -17.25
CA SER A 70 -10.46 0.96 -18.52
C SER A 70 -9.88 2.36 -18.35
N GLU A 71 -9.36 2.96 -19.43
CA GLU A 71 -8.84 4.32 -19.41
C GLU A 71 -9.92 5.38 -19.11
N GLN A 72 -11.18 5.10 -19.38
CA GLN A 72 -12.32 5.99 -19.13
C GLN A 72 -12.71 6.03 -17.65
N ASP A 73 -12.29 5.05 -16.85
CA ASP A 73 -12.62 4.99 -15.44
C ASP A 73 -11.86 6.07 -14.65
N LYS A 74 -12.60 6.70 -13.76
CA LYS A 74 -12.03 7.70 -12.87
C LYS A 74 -11.25 7.02 -11.74
N TYR A 75 -10.20 7.66 -11.29
CA TYR A 75 -9.50 7.30 -10.06
C TYR A 75 -9.54 8.48 -9.08
N ASN A 76 -9.32 8.19 -7.81
CA ASN A 76 -9.24 9.22 -6.77
C ASN A 76 -7.92 10.00 -6.89
N PRO A 77 -7.93 11.30 -7.23
CA PRO A 77 -6.69 12.08 -7.38
C PRO A 77 -5.95 12.35 -6.06
N LYS A 78 -6.56 12.02 -4.92
CA LYS A 78 -5.94 12.10 -3.59
C LYS A 78 -5.40 10.76 -3.11
N ALA A 79 -5.55 9.70 -3.90
CA ALA A 79 -4.94 8.42 -3.63
C ALA A 79 -3.44 8.47 -3.96
N LEU A 80 -2.61 8.07 -3.01
CA LEU A 80 -1.21 7.78 -3.26
C LEU A 80 -1.10 6.32 -3.70
N ASN A 81 -1.16 6.09 -5.00
CA ASN A 81 -1.20 4.77 -5.61
C ASN A 81 -0.41 4.78 -6.92
N LEU A 82 0.66 4.00 -7.00
CA LEU A 82 1.52 3.91 -8.19
C LEU A 82 0.83 3.21 -9.37
N ASN A 83 -0.23 2.44 -9.11
CA ASN A 83 -0.99 1.72 -10.13
C ASN A 83 -2.19 2.51 -10.69
N ASN A 84 -2.33 3.80 -10.41
CA ASN A 84 -3.43 4.64 -10.91
C ASN A 84 -3.55 4.70 -12.44
N ALA A 85 -2.46 4.46 -13.18
CA ALA A 85 -2.45 4.40 -14.64
C ALA A 85 -2.72 2.99 -15.19
N ILE A 86 -2.81 1.98 -14.31
CA ILE A 86 -3.00 0.58 -14.70
C ILE A 86 -4.49 0.29 -14.88
N THR A 87 -4.79 -0.43 -15.97
CA THR A 87 -6.13 -0.91 -16.34
C THR A 87 -6.03 -2.39 -16.73
N ASN A 88 -7.14 -2.99 -17.18
CA ASN A 88 -7.12 -4.36 -17.69
C ASN A 88 -6.19 -4.51 -18.91
N ASP A 89 -6.08 -3.49 -19.76
CA ASP A 89 -5.33 -3.57 -21.02
C ASP A 89 -3.82 -3.62 -20.80
N ASN A 90 -3.33 -3.01 -19.72
CA ASN A 90 -1.91 -2.98 -19.38
C ASN A 90 -1.62 -3.62 -18.00
N TYR A 91 -2.49 -4.51 -17.53
CA TYR A 91 -2.41 -5.12 -16.19
C TYR A 91 -1.07 -5.78 -15.87
N LYS A 92 -0.37 -6.32 -16.87
CA LYS A 92 0.96 -6.92 -16.68
C LYS A 92 2.06 -5.90 -16.34
N GLN A 93 1.77 -4.61 -16.44
CA GLN A 93 2.71 -3.52 -16.07
C GLN A 93 2.49 -3.03 -14.64
N LYS A 94 1.59 -3.65 -13.86
CA LYS A 94 1.34 -3.24 -12.49
C LYS A 94 2.52 -3.53 -11.57
N TYR A 95 2.72 -2.66 -10.61
CA TYR A 95 3.62 -2.89 -9.48
C TYR A 95 2.92 -3.79 -8.45
N SER A 96 3.23 -5.10 -8.49
CA SER A 96 2.51 -6.11 -7.68
C SER A 96 3.26 -6.46 -6.41
N MET A 97 3.33 -5.50 -5.49
CA MET A 97 3.88 -5.68 -4.15
C MET A 97 2.91 -5.05 -3.14
N SER A 98 3.15 -5.29 -1.86
CA SER A 98 2.31 -4.74 -0.79
C SER A 98 2.38 -3.21 -0.68
N THR A 99 1.33 -2.60 -0.17
CA THR A 99 1.32 -1.19 0.26
C THR A 99 2.37 -0.95 1.35
N ALA A 100 2.58 -1.92 2.25
CA ALA A 100 3.61 -1.86 3.28
C ALA A 100 5.00 -1.69 2.68
N LEU A 101 5.36 -2.45 1.64
CA LEU A 101 6.66 -2.31 0.98
C LEU A 101 6.83 -0.92 0.36
N TYR A 102 5.79 -0.38 -0.26
CA TYR A 102 5.79 0.98 -0.78
C TYR A 102 6.03 2.02 0.32
N LEU A 103 5.42 1.83 1.51
CA LEU A 103 5.60 2.73 2.65
C LEU A 103 7.03 2.70 3.22
N HIS A 104 7.73 1.57 3.17
CA HIS A 104 9.16 1.53 3.52
C HIS A 104 9.95 2.54 2.71
N LYS A 105 9.69 2.64 1.40
CA LYS A 105 10.39 3.60 0.53
C LYS A 105 9.99 5.04 0.82
N ILE A 106 8.71 5.37 0.75
CA ILE A 106 8.27 6.78 0.79
C ILE A 106 8.41 7.43 2.18
N LEU A 107 8.46 6.62 3.23
CA LEU A 107 8.66 7.11 4.60
C LEU A 107 10.09 6.92 5.11
N ASN A 108 11.00 6.40 4.30
CA ASN A 108 12.35 5.99 4.69
C ASN A 108 12.32 5.09 5.94
N TYR A 109 11.34 4.19 6.01
CA TYR A 109 11.22 3.25 7.10
C TYR A 109 12.19 2.08 6.87
N PRO A 110 13.02 1.68 7.84
CA PRO A 110 14.06 0.69 7.59
C PRO A 110 13.47 -0.67 7.23
N LEU A 111 14.10 -1.36 6.28
CA LEU A 111 13.77 -2.75 5.99
C LEU A 111 14.07 -3.64 7.20
N PRO A 112 13.41 -4.80 7.33
CA PRO A 112 13.76 -5.79 8.33
C PRO A 112 15.24 -6.18 8.24
N ALA A 113 15.91 -6.28 9.40
CA ALA A 113 17.34 -6.59 9.45
C ALA A 113 17.64 -8.07 9.23
N THR A 114 16.67 -8.96 9.41
CA THR A 114 16.83 -10.41 9.24
C THR A 114 16.28 -10.89 7.92
N GLU A 115 16.85 -11.97 7.38
CA GLU A 115 16.35 -12.59 6.15
C GLU A 115 14.90 -13.06 6.30
N GLU A 116 14.53 -13.64 7.44
CA GLU A 116 13.15 -14.06 7.71
C GLU A 116 12.19 -12.86 7.69
N GLY A 117 12.62 -11.73 8.24
CA GLY A 117 11.82 -10.50 8.22
C GLY A 117 11.62 -9.96 6.80
N LYS A 118 12.65 -9.99 5.95
CA LYS A 118 12.56 -9.62 4.54
C LYS A 118 11.63 -10.58 3.78
N MET A 119 11.77 -11.90 4.02
CA MET A 119 10.90 -12.90 3.40
C MET A 119 9.43 -12.70 3.81
N ILE A 120 9.15 -12.39 5.08
CA ILE A 120 7.78 -12.08 5.55
C ILE A 120 7.25 -10.83 4.83
N LEU A 121 8.04 -9.78 4.71
CA LEU A 121 7.66 -8.56 4.00
C LEU A 121 7.30 -8.85 2.52
N LEU A 122 8.11 -9.65 1.82
CA LEU A 122 7.86 -10.07 0.45
C LEU A 122 6.66 -11.03 0.31
N ALA A 123 6.31 -11.74 1.39
CA ALA A 123 5.17 -12.66 1.40
C ALA A 123 3.81 -11.94 1.53
N ILE A 124 3.80 -10.70 2.02
CA ILE A 124 2.59 -9.89 2.07
C ILE A 124 2.04 -9.76 0.64
N ASP A 125 0.73 -9.98 0.46
CA ASP A 125 0.05 -10.02 -0.85
C ASP A 125 0.67 -10.97 -1.88
N ALA A 126 1.48 -11.93 -1.40
CA ALA A 126 2.22 -12.83 -2.25
C ALA A 126 3.10 -12.11 -3.29
N GLY A 127 3.66 -10.96 -2.91
CA GLY A 127 4.47 -10.10 -3.78
C GLY A 127 5.61 -10.82 -4.46
N TYR A 128 6.25 -11.78 -3.79
CA TYR A 128 7.33 -12.61 -4.34
C TYR A 128 6.95 -13.38 -5.63
N LYS A 129 5.65 -13.60 -5.90
CA LYS A 129 5.20 -14.34 -7.09
C LYS A 129 5.60 -13.66 -8.40
N GLY A 130 5.78 -12.35 -8.40
CA GLY A 130 6.26 -11.62 -9.57
C GLY A 130 7.63 -12.08 -10.06
N PHE A 131 8.50 -12.49 -9.14
CA PHE A 131 9.83 -13.03 -9.46
C PHE A 131 9.77 -14.34 -10.29
N TYR A 132 8.80 -15.21 -9.99
CA TYR A 132 8.64 -16.52 -10.62
C TYR A 132 7.71 -16.52 -11.85
N ASN A 133 7.06 -15.42 -12.14
CA ASN A 133 6.11 -15.32 -13.25
C ASN A 133 6.73 -14.57 -14.43
N PRO A 134 6.99 -15.24 -15.58
CA PRO A 134 7.61 -14.60 -16.74
C PRO A 134 6.88 -13.35 -17.25
N ASP A 135 5.56 -13.30 -17.09
CA ASP A 135 4.73 -12.15 -17.50
C ASP A 135 4.96 -10.89 -16.64
N PHE A 136 5.48 -11.06 -15.43
CA PHE A 136 5.66 -9.97 -14.45
C PHE A 136 7.12 -9.77 -14.02
N GLN A 137 8.03 -10.65 -14.43
CA GLN A 137 9.41 -10.67 -13.91
C GLN A 137 10.15 -9.35 -14.18
N ASP A 138 10.03 -8.80 -15.38
CA ASP A 138 10.70 -7.54 -15.74
C ASP A 138 10.14 -6.36 -14.94
N ILE A 139 8.80 -6.24 -14.84
CA ILE A 139 8.18 -5.17 -14.08
C ILE A 139 8.42 -5.33 -12.58
N HIS A 140 8.49 -6.55 -12.09
CA HIS A 140 8.81 -6.86 -10.70
C HIS A 140 10.24 -6.41 -10.35
N LYS A 141 11.21 -6.74 -11.21
CA LYS A 141 12.59 -6.28 -11.07
C LYS A 141 12.66 -4.76 -11.10
N HIS A 142 12.07 -4.15 -12.13
CA HIS A 142 12.02 -2.70 -12.26
C HIS A 142 11.43 -2.04 -11.01
N TYR A 143 10.36 -2.59 -10.47
CA TYR A 143 9.74 -2.02 -9.28
C TYR A 143 10.64 -2.10 -8.04
N LEU A 144 11.20 -3.27 -7.75
CA LEU A 144 12.07 -3.45 -6.58
C LEU A 144 13.39 -2.69 -6.69
N VAL A 145 14.06 -2.76 -7.85
CA VAL A 145 15.42 -2.25 -8.03
C VAL A 145 15.42 -0.77 -8.39
N ASP A 146 14.65 -0.38 -9.43
CA ASP A 146 14.74 0.97 -9.98
C ASP A 146 13.80 1.96 -9.30
N VAL A 147 12.60 1.52 -8.89
CA VAL A 147 11.58 2.41 -8.30
C VAL A 147 11.72 2.47 -6.77
N LEU A 148 11.79 1.32 -6.12
CA LEU A 148 11.93 1.25 -4.66
C LEU A 148 13.39 1.35 -4.19
N GLU A 149 14.36 1.06 -5.07
CA GLU A 149 15.80 1.00 -4.73
C GLU A 149 16.10 0.00 -3.60
N PHE A 150 15.38 -1.14 -3.61
CA PHE A 150 15.53 -2.25 -2.68
C PHE A 150 16.14 -3.47 -3.37
N GLU A 151 17.31 -3.30 -4.01
CA GLU A 151 18.01 -4.37 -4.72
C GLU A 151 18.22 -5.62 -3.85
N GLU A 152 18.42 -5.42 -2.54
CA GLU A 152 18.59 -6.51 -1.57
C GLU A 152 17.35 -7.40 -1.37
N LEU A 153 16.19 -7.00 -1.91
CA LEU A 153 14.96 -7.80 -1.88
C LEU A 153 14.71 -8.55 -3.20
N TYR A 154 15.51 -8.31 -4.24
CA TYR A 154 15.41 -8.98 -5.53
C TYR A 154 16.34 -10.19 -5.58
#